data_8a3746b313fa99a25fadb88fbefee62a
#
_entry.id   8a3746b313fa99a25fadb88fbefee62a
#
_cell.length_a   1.000
_cell.length_b   1.000
_cell.length_c   1.000
_cell.angle_alpha   90.00
_cell.angle_beta   90.00
_cell.angle_gamma   90.00
#
_symmetry.space_group_name_H-M   'P 1'
#
loop_
_entity.id
_entity.type
_entity.pdbx_description
1 polymer ?
#
loop_
_entity_poly.entity_id
_entity_poly.type
_entity_poly.pdbx_seq_one_letter_code
_entity_poly.pdbx_strand_id
1 'polypeptide(L)'
;WLERPIEPLFEGSYIATLDPNETGPIADRFKTTYNYPADANVAYAYDMVALTAGIASAVGPGGFNKQVLENRSGFRGSTGLFRFRADGSSERSMPFYQVQKGALKLVAKSTSGY
;
A
#
# COMPACT_ATOMS: atom_id res chain seq x y z
N TRP A 1 -10.41 6.10 -0.48
CA TRP A 1 -10.74 5.11 0.55
C TRP A 1 -11.79 5.62 1.52
N LEU A 2 -11.67 6.87 1.95
CA LEU A 2 -12.60 7.52 2.89
C LEU A 2 -13.41 8.57 2.12
N GLU A 3 -14.37 8.11 1.36
CA GLU A 3 -15.27 8.98 0.58
C GLU A 3 -16.38 9.62 1.44
N ARG A 4 -16.55 9.12 2.67
CA ARG A 4 -17.55 9.63 3.61
C ARG A 4 -16.89 10.51 4.65
N PRO A 5 -17.58 11.55 5.13
CA PRO A 5 -17.11 12.32 6.28
C PRO A 5 -16.87 11.38 7.47
N ILE A 6 -15.75 11.58 8.16
CA ILE A 6 -15.42 10.81 9.35
C ILE A 6 -16.32 11.32 10.50
N GLU A 7 -16.91 10.40 11.23
CA GLU A 7 -17.78 10.75 12.34
C GLU A 7 -17.04 11.58 13.40
N PRO A 8 -17.72 12.57 14.02
CA PRO A 8 -17.10 13.45 15.03
C PRO A 8 -16.49 12.71 16.22
N LEU A 9 -16.95 11.48 16.49
CA LEU A 9 -16.42 10.64 17.56
C LEU A 9 -14.91 10.33 17.38
N PHE A 10 -14.44 10.32 16.13
CA PHE A 10 -13.04 10.02 15.82
C PHE A 10 -12.17 11.29 15.72
N GLU A 11 -12.71 12.46 15.99
CA GLU A 11 -11.92 13.70 15.95
C GLU A 11 -10.69 13.62 16.85
N GLY A 12 -9.53 13.98 16.30
CA GLY A 12 -8.25 13.90 16.98
C GLY A 12 -7.56 12.53 16.95
N SER A 13 -8.24 11.49 16.47
CA SER A 13 -7.66 10.14 16.33
C SER A 13 -6.58 10.10 15.26
N TYR A 14 -5.60 9.21 15.44
CA TYR A 14 -4.57 8.94 14.44
C TYR A 14 -4.90 7.67 13.67
N ILE A 15 -4.57 7.65 12.39
CA ILE A 15 -4.76 6.49 11.53
C ILE A 15 -3.55 6.34 10.59
N ALA A 16 -3.06 5.11 10.45
CA ALA A 16 -2.13 4.74 9.40
C ALA A 16 -2.92 4.13 8.25
N THR A 17 -2.74 4.66 7.04
CA THR A 17 -3.44 4.16 5.86
C THR A 17 -2.59 4.37 4.61
N LEU A 18 -3.03 3.81 3.49
CA LEU A 18 -2.31 3.93 2.23
C LEU A 18 -2.26 5.39 1.77
N ASP A 19 -1.12 5.76 1.17
CA ASP A 19 -0.93 7.10 0.62
C ASP A 19 -1.74 7.25 -0.68
N PRO A 20 -2.71 8.18 -0.75
CA PRO A 20 -3.48 8.41 -1.97
C PRO A 20 -2.63 8.86 -3.16
N ASN A 21 -1.49 9.49 -2.93
CA ASN A 21 -0.57 9.88 -3.99
C ASN A 21 0.10 8.67 -4.65
N GLU A 22 0.33 7.61 -3.91
CA GLU A 22 0.91 6.37 -4.44
C GLU A 22 -0.15 5.44 -5.04
N THR A 23 -1.30 5.31 -4.40
CA THR A 23 -2.38 4.41 -4.86
C THR A 23 -3.28 5.03 -5.92
N GLY A 24 -3.36 6.36 -5.98
CA GLY A 24 -4.26 7.08 -6.89
C GLY A 24 -4.16 6.67 -8.36
N PRO A 25 -2.96 6.56 -8.96
CA PRO A 25 -2.83 6.15 -10.36
C PRO A 25 -3.45 4.78 -10.68
N ILE A 26 -3.29 3.81 -9.78
CA ILE A 26 -3.90 2.47 -9.96
C ILE A 26 -5.41 2.54 -9.75
N ALA A 27 -5.87 3.29 -8.78
CA ALA A 27 -7.30 3.50 -8.52
C ALA A 27 -7.99 4.15 -9.73
N ASP A 28 -7.37 5.15 -10.34
CA ASP A 28 -7.90 5.84 -11.51
C ASP A 28 -7.96 4.93 -12.74
N ARG A 29 -6.91 4.15 -12.98
CA ARG A 29 -6.88 3.16 -14.07
C ARG A 29 -7.94 2.08 -13.89
N PHE A 30 -8.11 1.58 -12.69
CA PHE A 30 -9.13 0.59 -12.37
C PHE A 30 -10.53 1.14 -12.64
N LYS A 31 -10.82 2.35 -12.15
CA LYS A 31 -12.12 3.01 -12.36
C LYS A 31 -12.39 3.24 -13.86
N THR A 32 -11.39 3.68 -14.62
CA THR A 32 -11.51 3.89 -16.06
C THR A 32 -11.78 2.59 -16.81
N THR A 33 -11.12 1.49 -16.42
CA THR A 33 -11.25 0.19 -17.09
C THR A 33 -12.56 -0.51 -16.77
N TYR A 34 -12.97 -0.49 -15.49
CA TYR A 34 -14.09 -1.29 -14.99
C TYR A 34 -15.32 -0.47 -14.63
N ASN A 35 -15.24 0.86 -14.72
CA ASN A 35 -16.31 1.78 -14.33
C ASN A 35 -16.85 1.53 -12.91
N TYR A 36 -15.94 1.21 -12.01
CA TYR A 36 -16.21 0.87 -10.62
C TYR A 36 -15.08 1.42 -9.73
N PRO A 37 -15.38 2.02 -8.57
CA PRO A 37 -14.34 2.56 -7.70
C PRO A 37 -13.46 1.46 -7.11
N ALA A 38 -12.15 1.68 -7.12
CA ALA A 38 -11.19 0.79 -6.48
C ALA A 38 -11.19 0.98 -4.97
N ASP A 39 -11.08 -0.12 -4.23
CA ASP A 39 -10.77 -0.12 -2.81
C ASP A 39 -9.30 -0.48 -2.54
N ALA A 40 -8.90 -0.54 -1.26
CA ALA A 40 -7.55 -0.89 -0.88
C ALA A 40 -7.13 -2.30 -1.36
N ASN A 41 -8.07 -3.24 -1.45
CA ASN A 41 -7.78 -4.60 -1.88
C ASN A 41 -7.32 -4.64 -3.34
N VAL A 42 -7.84 -3.77 -4.18
CA VAL A 42 -7.40 -3.64 -5.58
C VAL A 42 -5.90 -3.28 -5.64
N ALA A 43 -5.46 -2.33 -4.83
CA ALA A 43 -4.05 -1.92 -4.80
C ALA A 43 -3.15 -3.03 -4.25
N TYR A 44 -3.56 -3.73 -3.20
CA TYR A 44 -2.82 -4.88 -2.67
C TYR A 44 -2.70 -6.02 -3.68
N ALA A 45 -3.79 -6.37 -4.35
CA ALA A 45 -3.79 -7.41 -5.38
C ALA A 45 -2.91 -7.03 -6.57
N TYR A 46 -2.97 -5.77 -7.00
CA TYR A 46 -2.11 -5.26 -8.06
C TYR A 46 -0.63 -5.41 -7.71
N ASP A 47 -0.25 -5.03 -6.49
CA ASP A 47 1.14 -5.13 -6.05
C ASP A 47 1.64 -6.57 -6.00
N MET A 48 0.80 -7.51 -5.58
CA MET A 48 1.20 -8.93 -5.54
C MET A 48 1.42 -9.50 -6.93
N VAL A 49 0.58 -9.15 -7.89
CA VAL A 49 0.78 -9.55 -9.29
C VAL A 49 2.02 -8.88 -9.88
N ALA A 50 2.21 -7.60 -9.64
CA ALA A 50 3.38 -6.86 -10.11
C ALA A 50 4.69 -7.39 -9.52
N LEU A 51 4.70 -7.73 -8.22
CA LEU A 51 5.84 -8.36 -7.56
C LEU A 51 6.15 -9.72 -8.17
N THR A 52 5.14 -10.57 -8.37
CA THR A 52 5.28 -11.89 -8.98
C THR A 52 5.86 -11.79 -10.39
N ALA A 53 5.30 -10.91 -11.21
CA ALA A 53 5.79 -10.67 -12.57
C ALA A 53 7.23 -10.13 -12.58
N GLY A 54 7.55 -9.21 -11.66
CA GLY A 54 8.89 -8.64 -11.53
C GLY A 54 9.94 -9.69 -11.15
N ILE A 55 9.65 -10.57 -10.20
CA ILE A 55 10.54 -11.67 -9.81
C ILE A 55 10.70 -12.65 -10.96
N ALA A 56 9.61 -13.06 -11.61
CA ALA A 56 9.66 -13.98 -12.73
C ALA A 56 10.50 -13.43 -13.89
N SER A 57 10.40 -12.13 -14.16
CA SER A 57 11.14 -11.44 -15.22
C SER A 57 12.64 -11.31 -14.88
N ALA A 58 12.97 -10.97 -13.63
CA ALA A 58 14.33 -10.67 -13.21
C ALA A 58 15.16 -11.93 -12.87
N VAL A 59 14.56 -12.94 -12.26
CA VAL A 59 15.26 -14.09 -11.66
C VAL A 59 14.75 -15.43 -12.21
N GLY A 60 13.61 -15.44 -12.89
CA GLY A 60 12.95 -16.65 -13.37
C GLY A 60 12.23 -17.42 -12.26
N PRO A 61 11.73 -18.64 -12.55
CA PRO A 61 10.93 -19.42 -11.58
C PRO A 61 11.64 -19.72 -10.27
N GLY A 62 12.97 -19.88 -10.28
CA GLY A 62 13.77 -20.10 -9.07
C GLY A 62 13.84 -18.92 -8.12
N GLY A 63 13.37 -17.73 -8.54
CA GLY A 63 13.32 -16.53 -7.72
C GLY A 63 12.23 -16.53 -6.64
N PHE A 64 11.27 -17.46 -6.72
CA PHE A 64 10.22 -17.60 -5.72
C PHE A 64 10.69 -18.42 -4.52
N ASN A 65 11.67 -17.91 -3.81
CA ASN A 65 12.26 -18.55 -2.64
C ASN A 65 12.34 -17.56 -1.48
N LYS A 66 12.62 -18.07 -0.29
CA LYS A 66 12.69 -17.25 0.93
C LYS A 66 13.70 -16.12 0.82
N GLN A 67 14.87 -16.38 0.28
CA GLN A 67 15.95 -15.40 0.21
C GLN A 67 15.55 -14.17 -0.63
N VAL A 68 14.87 -14.37 -1.74
CA VAL A 68 14.39 -13.28 -2.60
C VAL A 68 13.19 -12.57 -1.97
N LEU A 69 12.22 -13.34 -1.45
CA LEU A 69 10.99 -12.79 -0.88
C LEU A 69 11.23 -12.05 0.44
N GLU A 70 12.16 -12.53 1.27
CA GLU A 70 12.51 -11.92 2.56
C GLU A 70 13.63 -10.86 2.45
N ASN A 71 13.79 -10.27 1.28
CA ASN A 71 14.76 -9.20 1.07
C ASN A 71 14.54 -8.06 2.07
N ARG A 72 15.59 -7.73 2.83
CA ARG A 72 15.53 -6.69 3.88
C ARG A 72 15.21 -5.30 3.36
N SER A 73 15.60 -5.00 2.14
CA SER A 73 15.27 -3.73 1.48
C SER A 73 13.80 -3.64 1.10
N GLY A 74 13.10 -4.77 1.05
CA GLY A 74 11.70 -4.84 0.69
C GLY A 74 11.41 -4.56 -0.76
N PHE A 75 10.16 -4.24 -1.01
CA PHE A 75 9.63 -3.96 -2.34
C PHE A 75 8.80 -2.68 -2.30
N ARG A 76 8.78 -1.96 -3.40
CA ARG A 76 7.97 -0.75 -3.53
C ARG A 76 6.93 -0.94 -4.63
N GLY A 77 5.68 -0.71 -4.27
CA GLY A 77 4.55 -0.81 -5.18
C GLY A 77 3.57 0.35 -5.03
N SER A 78 2.39 0.20 -5.59
CA SER A 78 1.32 1.19 -5.48
C SER A 78 0.81 1.38 -4.05
N THR A 79 1.06 0.42 -3.17
CA THR A 79 0.75 0.51 -1.73
C THR A 79 1.91 1.02 -0.89
N GLY A 80 2.97 1.53 -1.51
CA GLY A 80 4.17 2.01 -0.85
C GLY A 80 5.22 0.94 -0.65
N LEU A 81 6.09 1.15 0.35
CA LEU A 81 7.18 0.25 0.69
C LEU A 81 6.69 -0.84 1.63
N PHE A 82 7.03 -2.09 1.33
CA PHE A 82 6.71 -3.24 2.19
C PHE A 82 7.80 -4.31 2.11
N ARG A 83 7.88 -5.15 3.12
CA ARG A 83 8.76 -6.31 3.14
C ARG A 83 8.12 -7.48 3.88
N PHE A 84 8.58 -8.69 3.56
CA PHE A 84 8.15 -9.92 4.22
C PHE A 84 9.16 -10.33 5.30
N ARG A 85 8.65 -10.87 6.39
CA ARG A 85 9.46 -11.40 7.49
C ARG A 85 9.52 -12.93 7.42
N ALA A 86 10.51 -13.50 8.10
CA ALA A 86 10.72 -14.96 8.14
C ALA A 86 9.53 -15.74 8.72
N ASP A 87 8.72 -15.11 9.56
CA ASP A 87 7.52 -15.73 10.15
C ASP A 87 6.28 -15.70 9.24
N GLY A 88 6.42 -15.15 8.02
CA GLY A 88 5.33 -15.00 7.06
C GLY A 88 4.52 -13.71 7.22
N SER A 89 4.80 -12.91 8.22
CA SER A 89 4.17 -11.59 8.36
C SER A 89 4.77 -10.57 7.42
N SER A 90 4.12 -9.43 7.27
CA SER A 90 4.61 -8.32 6.47
C SER A 90 4.79 -7.06 7.32
N GLU A 91 5.71 -6.22 6.90
CA GLU A 91 5.95 -4.90 7.45
C GLU A 91 5.72 -3.88 6.33
N ARG A 92 4.97 -2.82 6.64
CA ARG A 92 4.63 -1.79 5.67
C ARG A 92 4.94 -0.41 6.20
N SER A 93 5.49 0.43 5.34
CA SER A 93 5.64 1.84 5.64
C SER A 93 4.39 2.58 5.17
N MET A 94 3.68 3.18 6.11
CA MET A 94 2.47 3.94 5.84
C MET A 94 2.58 5.35 6.41
N PRO A 95 2.00 6.35 5.75
CA PRO A 95 1.86 7.66 6.34
C PRO A 95 0.86 7.62 7.50
N PHE A 96 1.03 8.53 8.45
CA PHE A 96 0.11 8.76 9.55
C PHE A 96 -0.71 10.01 9.30
N TYR A 97 -1.99 9.91 9.56
CA TYR A 97 -2.93 11.02 9.47
C TYR A 97 -3.61 11.24 10.81
N GLN A 98 -4.04 12.46 11.06
CA GLN A 98 -4.93 12.79 12.17
C GLN A 98 -6.29 13.23 11.63
N VAL A 99 -7.35 12.77 12.27
CA VAL A 99 -8.70 13.20 11.95
C VAL A 99 -8.90 14.63 12.48
N GLN A 100 -9.10 15.58 11.57
CA GLN A 100 -9.35 16.99 11.89
C GLN A 100 -10.50 17.49 11.04
N LYS A 101 -11.54 18.03 11.71
CA LYS A 101 -12.73 18.57 11.04
C LYS A 101 -13.39 17.58 10.06
N GLY A 102 -13.46 16.31 10.46
CA GLY A 102 -14.04 15.24 9.65
C GLY A 102 -13.20 14.78 8.46
N ALA A 103 -11.95 15.22 8.33
CA ALA A 103 -11.03 14.86 7.25
C ALA A 103 -9.69 14.36 7.80
N LEU A 104 -8.91 13.72 6.94
CA LEU A 104 -7.56 13.26 7.30
C LEU A 104 -6.52 14.34 6.97
N LYS A 105 -5.73 14.71 7.97
CA LYS A 105 -4.58 15.60 7.81
C LYS A 105 -3.29 14.82 7.99
N LEU A 106 -2.38 14.93 7.02
CA LEU A 106 -1.07 14.27 7.08
C LEU A 106 -0.26 14.80 8.26
N VAL A 107 0.20 13.88 9.12
CA VAL A 107 1.05 14.16 10.28
C VAL A 107 2.48 13.71 10.04
N ALA A 108 2.66 12.53 9.46
CA ALA A 108 3.97 11.98 9.15
C ALA A 108 3.92 11.19 7.84
N LYS A 109 4.90 11.44 6.97
CA LYS A 109 5.04 10.71 5.70
C LYS A 109 5.54 9.29 5.96
N SER A 110 5.25 8.39 5.01
CA SER A 110 5.90 7.07 4.96
C SER A 110 7.41 7.20 4.75
N THR A 111 8.15 6.21 5.22
CA THR A 111 9.60 6.16 4.98
C THR A 111 9.92 5.78 3.53
N SER A 112 11.06 6.22 3.03
CA SER A 112 11.54 5.91 1.67
C SER A 112 12.37 4.63 1.61
N GLY A 113 12.74 4.06 2.75
CA GLY A 113 13.53 2.83 2.87
C GLY A 113 13.46 2.28 4.29
N TYR A 114 13.97 1.07 4.44
CA TYR A 114 14.15 0.43 5.76
C TYR A 114 15.57 0.59 6.28
#